data_70bdb680634980650dbae2cd4943f778
#
_entry.id   70bdb680634980650dbae2cd4943f778
#
_cell.length_a   1.000
_cell.length_b   1.000
_cell.length_c   1.000
_cell.angle_alpha   90.00
_cell.angle_beta   90.00
_cell.angle_gamma   90.00
#
_symmetry.space_group_name_H-M   'P 1'
#
loop_
_entity.id
_entity.type
_entity.pdbx_description
1 polymer ?
#
loop_
_entity_poly.entity_id
_entity_poly.type
_entity_poly.pdbx_seq_one_letter_code
_entity_poly.pdbx_strand_id
1 'polypeptide(L)'
;DFPGGVPGFYELYAGMGLCLGTDPVERDDDISPLSCAVVPLPDAEFYHFGTSRQMIESVSALQNRTLDQRGQSPLALKPHPDMYVLNSDFAFAARSPENKPVWVENSVLPGDMPLASGNVLTNIPAGAGRFRIAPGLCVDTPPVGDQNLAVRLYGIDDSFKGAIGDAATIFLGEPLLEWFERRGLALAQAGLAPATDIQNAKLFP
;
A
#
# COMPACT_ATOMS: atom_id res chain seq x y z
N ASP A 1 -4.66 31.78 6.66
CA ASP A 1 -5.85 32.16 5.83
C ASP A 1 -5.39 32.24 4.39
N PHE A 2 -5.95 31.36 3.53
CA PHE A 2 -5.71 31.45 2.09
C PHE A 2 -6.80 32.32 1.47
N PRO A 3 -6.48 33.56 1.07
CA PRO A 3 -7.46 34.41 0.43
C PRO A 3 -7.74 33.88 -0.97
N GLY A 4 -8.80 33.11 -1.14
CA GLY A 4 -9.24 32.72 -2.47
C GLY A 4 -9.51 31.26 -2.74
N GLY A 5 -9.61 30.38 -1.75
CA GLY A 5 -10.07 29.02 -1.97
C GLY A 5 -9.08 27.92 -1.61
N VAL A 6 -9.38 26.70 -2.02
CA VAL A 6 -8.51 25.53 -1.80
C VAL A 6 -7.20 25.70 -2.57
N PRO A 7 -6.02 25.52 -1.92
CA PRO A 7 -4.75 25.54 -2.62
C PRO A 7 -4.74 24.54 -3.77
N GLY A 8 -4.16 24.93 -4.91
CA GLY A 8 -3.94 24.01 -6.03
C GLY A 8 -2.96 22.89 -5.62
N PHE A 9 -3.02 21.78 -6.37
CA PHE A 9 -2.02 20.72 -6.21
C PHE A 9 -0.63 21.25 -6.53
N TYR A 10 0.35 20.98 -5.65
CA TYR A 10 1.74 21.32 -5.86
C TYR A 10 2.62 20.09 -5.59
N GLU A 11 3.41 19.70 -6.60
CA GLU A 11 4.29 18.54 -6.50
C GLU A 11 5.60 18.91 -5.80
N LEU A 12 5.82 18.35 -4.61
CA LEU A 12 6.98 18.69 -3.79
C LEU A 12 8.30 18.20 -4.38
N TYR A 13 8.32 17.06 -5.05
CA TYR A 13 9.53 16.48 -5.61
C TYR A 13 9.88 17.11 -6.95
N ALA A 14 8.95 17.10 -7.90
CA ALA A 14 9.16 17.62 -9.24
C ALA A 14 9.03 19.16 -9.31
N GLY A 15 8.16 19.76 -8.50
CA GLY A 15 8.02 21.22 -8.45
C GLY A 15 9.05 21.87 -7.54
N MET A 16 8.87 21.74 -6.23
CA MET A 16 9.74 22.42 -5.25
C MET A 16 11.18 21.90 -5.28
N GLY A 17 11.37 20.57 -5.30
CA GLY A 17 12.70 19.97 -5.21
C GLY A 17 13.62 20.34 -6.34
N LEU A 18 13.11 20.49 -7.57
CA LEU A 18 13.91 20.88 -8.74
C LEU A 18 14.28 22.37 -8.76
N CYS A 19 13.57 23.19 -7.99
CA CYS A 19 13.81 24.63 -7.91
C CYS A 19 14.81 25.01 -6.79
N LEU A 20 15.19 24.07 -5.91
CA LEU A 20 16.09 24.32 -4.78
C LEU A 20 17.56 24.06 -5.13
N GLY A 21 18.45 24.70 -4.39
CA GLY A 21 19.91 24.50 -4.50
C GLY A 21 20.63 25.61 -5.23
N THR A 22 21.94 25.42 -5.38
CA THR A 22 22.82 26.45 -6.01
C THR A 22 22.76 26.41 -7.54
N ASP A 23 22.32 25.27 -8.11
CA ASP A 23 22.17 25.09 -9.54
C ASP A 23 20.84 24.33 -9.80
N PRO A 24 19.71 25.02 -9.64
CA PRO A 24 18.39 24.39 -9.76
C PRO A 24 18.11 23.98 -11.20
N VAL A 25 17.49 22.80 -11.37
CA VAL A 25 17.09 22.26 -12.68
C VAL A 25 15.95 23.09 -13.28
N GLU A 26 15.04 23.56 -12.43
CA GLU A 26 13.93 24.44 -12.76
C GLU A 26 14.01 25.75 -11.97
N ARG A 27 13.28 26.77 -12.39
CA ARG A 27 13.23 28.04 -11.68
C ARG A 27 11.78 28.41 -11.36
N ASP A 28 11.62 28.81 -10.11
CA ASP A 28 10.40 29.35 -9.55
C ASP A 28 10.77 30.60 -8.73
N ASP A 29 10.07 31.71 -8.97
CA ASP A 29 10.45 33.01 -8.40
C ASP A 29 10.31 33.04 -6.86
N ASP A 30 9.44 32.21 -6.29
CA ASP A 30 9.23 32.12 -4.85
C ASP A 30 10.14 31.07 -4.18
N ILE A 31 10.51 30.01 -4.89
CA ILE A 31 11.25 28.85 -4.35
C ILE A 31 12.77 29.00 -4.57
N SER A 32 13.18 29.36 -5.78
CA SER A 32 14.62 29.40 -6.15
C SER A 32 15.46 30.39 -5.33
N PRO A 33 14.94 31.49 -4.76
CA PRO A 33 15.68 32.35 -3.86
C PRO A 33 15.92 31.77 -2.46
N LEU A 34 15.23 30.66 -2.10
CA LEU A 34 15.36 30.06 -0.78
C LEU A 34 16.73 29.39 -0.61
N SER A 35 17.34 29.60 0.54
CA SER A 35 18.57 28.89 0.88
C SER A 35 18.26 27.42 1.19
N CYS A 36 19.07 26.52 0.65
CA CYS A 36 18.95 25.09 0.86
C CYS A 36 20.28 24.52 1.36
N ALA A 37 20.23 23.61 2.32
CA ALA A 37 21.38 22.86 2.79
C ALA A 37 21.03 21.37 2.93
N VAL A 38 21.97 20.52 2.53
CA VAL A 38 21.88 19.07 2.74
C VAL A 38 22.65 18.72 4.00
N VAL A 39 21.99 18.12 4.96
CA VAL A 39 22.60 17.58 6.17
C VAL A 39 22.80 16.09 5.98
N PRO A 40 24.04 15.59 5.76
CA PRO A 40 24.30 14.18 5.68
C PRO A 40 24.08 13.52 7.06
N LEU A 41 23.40 12.41 7.07
CA LEU A 41 23.20 11.58 8.26
C LEU A 41 24.04 10.30 8.09
N PRO A 42 25.25 10.23 8.67
CA PRO A 42 26.06 9.03 8.61
C PRO A 42 25.36 7.88 9.32
N ASP A 43 25.50 6.67 8.80
CA ASP A 43 24.93 5.45 9.33
C ASP A 43 23.37 5.46 9.42
N ALA A 44 22.73 6.34 8.66
CA ALA A 44 21.28 6.38 8.58
C ALA A 44 20.75 5.24 7.71
N GLU A 45 19.58 4.73 8.09
CA GLU A 45 18.82 3.78 7.29
C GLU A 45 17.48 4.42 6.87
N PHE A 46 17.00 4.07 5.69
CA PHE A 46 15.76 4.58 5.17
C PHE A 46 14.74 3.43 5.03
N TYR A 47 13.63 3.52 5.74
CA TYR A 47 12.55 2.56 5.68
C TYR A 47 11.38 3.16 4.90
N HIS A 48 11.11 2.60 3.73
CA HIS A 48 10.07 3.10 2.84
C HIS A 48 8.76 2.32 3.04
N PHE A 49 7.63 3.04 2.95
CA PHE A 49 6.28 2.51 3.12
C PHE A 49 5.41 2.88 1.91
N GLY A 50 5.96 2.77 0.71
CA GLY A 50 5.29 3.18 -0.52
C GLY A 50 4.31 2.17 -1.10
N THR A 51 4.45 0.88 -0.74
CA THR A 51 3.53 -0.20 -1.15
C THR A 51 3.18 -1.07 0.06
N SER A 52 2.13 -1.89 -0.07
CA SER A 52 1.75 -2.83 0.99
C SER A 52 2.85 -3.86 1.29
N ARG A 53 3.62 -4.26 0.28
CA ARG A 53 4.80 -5.12 0.48
C ARG A 53 5.86 -4.41 1.32
N GLN A 54 6.22 -3.20 0.95
CA GLN A 54 7.22 -2.40 1.67
C GLN A 54 6.79 -2.10 3.11
N MET A 55 5.50 -1.95 3.38
CA MET A 55 4.98 -1.82 4.73
C MET A 55 5.36 -3.04 5.59
N ILE A 56 5.09 -4.25 5.11
CA ILE A 56 5.42 -5.49 5.85
C ILE A 56 6.94 -5.64 6.01
N GLU A 57 7.71 -5.41 4.95
CA GLU A 57 9.16 -5.53 4.96
C GLU A 57 9.83 -4.52 5.88
N SER A 58 9.43 -3.25 5.81
CA SER A 58 9.96 -2.18 6.66
C SER A 58 9.62 -2.38 8.13
N VAL A 59 8.38 -2.79 8.45
CA VAL A 59 8.00 -3.11 9.83
C VAL A 59 8.80 -4.30 10.35
N SER A 60 9.01 -5.34 9.53
CA SER A 60 9.83 -6.49 9.89
C SER A 60 11.28 -6.10 10.17
N ALA A 61 11.86 -5.27 9.31
CA ALA A 61 13.23 -4.77 9.48
C ALA A 61 13.37 -3.92 10.74
N LEU A 62 12.45 -2.97 10.96
CA LEU A 62 12.43 -2.12 12.15
C LEU A 62 12.29 -2.91 13.44
N GLN A 63 11.44 -3.93 13.49
CA GLN A 63 11.27 -4.76 14.68
C GLN A 63 12.52 -5.57 15.03
N ASN A 64 13.32 -5.94 14.05
CA ASN A 64 14.51 -6.76 14.24
C ASN A 64 15.81 -5.92 14.31
N ARG A 65 15.72 -4.60 14.19
CA ARG A 65 16.89 -3.72 14.12
C ARG A 65 17.73 -3.72 15.40
N THR A 66 17.09 -3.52 16.54
CA THR A 66 17.79 -3.44 17.83
C THR A 66 18.09 -4.81 18.40
N LEU A 67 17.24 -5.77 18.14
CA LEU A 67 17.29 -7.05 18.79
C LEU A 67 16.47 -8.09 18.04
N ASP A 68 17.10 -9.01 17.37
CA ASP A 68 16.40 -10.14 16.76
C ASP A 68 15.89 -11.08 17.85
N GLN A 69 14.64 -10.87 18.25
CA GLN A 69 13.99 -11.67 19.28
C GLN A 69 13.90 -13.16 18.93
N ARG A 70 14.02 -13.51 17.66
CA ARG A 70 14.04 -14.91 17.21
C ARG A 70 15.30 -15.63 17.66
N GLY A 71 16.42 -14.89 17.77
CA GLY A 71 17.72 -15.41 18.22
C GLY A 71 17.89 -15.47 19.73
N GLN A 72 16.98 -14.87 20.50
CA GLN A 72 17.17 -14.68 21.94
C GLN A 72 16.65 -15.81 22.82
N SER A 73 15.80 -16.66 22.30
CA SER A 73 15.21 -17.74 23.08
C SER A 73 15.11 -19.01 22.27
N PRO A 74 15.54 -20.14 22.81
CA PRO A 74 15.25 -21.43 22.20
C PRO A 74 13.75 -21.74 22.10
N LEU A 75 12.92 -20.99 22.82
CA LEU A 75 11.47 -21.10 22.78
C LEU A 75 10.82 -20.18 21.74
N ALA A 76 11.63 -19.44 20.94
CA ALA A 76 11.13 -18.52 19.92
C ALA A 76 10.05 -17.57 20.47
N LEU A 77 10.43 -16.62 21.32
CA LEU A 77 9.52 -15.65 21.96
C LEU A 77 8.69 -14.82 20.95
N LYS A 78 9.10 -14.78 19.68
CA LYS A 78 8.33 -14.21 18.59
C LYS A 78 7.93 -15.33 17.60
N PRO A 79 6.86 -16.05 17.89
CA PRO A 79 6.50 -17.25 17.13
C PRO A 79 6.12 -16.96 15.68
N HIS A 80 5.69 -15.73 15.38
CA HIS A 80 5.22 -15.31 14.06
C HIS A 80 5.85 -13.98 13.63
N PRO A 81 7.17 -13.94 13.36
CA PRO A 81 7.87 -12.68 13.07
C PRO A 81 7.49 -12.02 11.74
N ASP A 82 6.78 -12.71 10.91
CA ASP A 82 6.32 -12.31 9.58
C ASP A 82 4.78 -12.44 9.42
N MET A 83 4.07 -12.58 10.55
CA MET A 83 2.61 -12.53 10.61
C MET A 83 2.21 -11.39 11.56
N TYR A 84 1.64 -10.33 11.00
CA TYR A 84 1.23 -9.15 11.76
C TYR A 84 -0.28 -9.18 11.95
N VAL A 85 -0.70 -9.29 13.20
CA VAL A 85 -2.13 -9.25 13.58
C VAL A 85 -2.30 -8.15 14.60
N LEU A 86 -2.99 -7.07 14.19
CA LEU A 86 -3.11 -5.83 14.91
C LEU A 86 -4.59 -5.50 15.09
N ASN A 87 -4.99 -5.20 16.33
CA ASN A 87 -6.37 -4.81 16.64
C ASN A 87 -7.41 -5.72 15.96
N SER A 88 -7.20 -7.04 16.00
CA SER A 88 -7.99 -8.01 15.25
C SER A 88 -8.32 -9.22 16.09
N ASP A 89 -9.49 -9.81 15.85
CA ASP A 89 -9.88 -11.10 16.38
C ASP A 89 -9.65 -12.17 15.31
N PHE A 90 -8.61 -12.94 15.49
CA PHE A 90 -8.21 -13.99 14.57
C PHE A 90 -7.49 -15.13 15.30
N ALA A 91 -8.13 -16.28 15.38
CA ALA A 91 -7.49 -17.48 15.90
C ALA A 91 -6.54 -18.08 14.85
N PHE A 92 -5.27 -18.12 15.16
CA PHE A 92 -4.21 -18.49 14.22
C PHE A 92 -4.36 -19.86 13.58
N ALA A 93 -4.26 -19.90 12.27
CA ALA A 93 -3.76 -21.06 11.56
C ALA A 93 -2.25 -21.26 11.87
N ALA A 94 -1.79 -22.50 11.85
CA ALA A 94 -0.36 -22.77 12.01
C ALA A 94 0.45 -22.04 10.93
N ARG A 95 1.55 -21.42 11.35
CA ARG A 95 2.46 -20.73 10.42
C ARG A 95 3.09 -21.72 9.45
N SER A 96 3.02 -21.41 8.16
CA SER A 96 3.66 -22.17 7.09
C SER A 96 4.31 -21.25 6.07
N PRO A 97 5.19 -21.74 5.18
CA PRO A 97 5.73 -20.91 4.09
C PRO A 97 4.66 -20.32 3.19
N GLU A 98 3.54 -20.99 3.05
CA GLU A 98 2.44 -20.60 2.16
C GLU A 98 1.59 -19.44 2.71
N ASN A 99 1.58 -19.23 4.03
CA ASN A 99 0.74 -18.23 4.70
C ASN A 99 1.54 -17.12 5.38
N LYS A 100 2.71 -16.80 4.86
CA LYS A 100 3.58 -15.70 5.35
C LYS A 100 4.38 -15.09 4.19
N PRO A 101 4.73 -13.77 4.26
CA PRO A 101 4.25 -12.81 5.26
C PRO A 101 2.76 -12.49 5.08
N VAL A 102 2.10 -12.08 6.15
CA VAL A 102 0.72 -11.60 6.12
C VAL A 102 0.53 -10.41 7.07
N TRP A 103 -0.47 -9.59 6.77
CA TRP A 103 -0.91 -8.47 7.60
C TRP A 103 -2.43 -8.53 7.78
N VAL A 104 -2.86 -8.53 9.03
CA VAL A 104 -4.28 -8.49 9.39
C VAL A 104 -4.47 -7.37 10.39
N GLU A 105 -5.30 -6.40 10.05
CA GLU A 105 -5.50 -5.21 10.89
C GLU A 105 -6.99 -4.87 10.97
N ASN A 106 -7.41 -4.47 12.19
CA ASN A 106 -8.77 -4.01 12.46
C ASN A 106 -9.85 -4.95 11.89
N SER A 107 -9.70 -6.24 12.08
CA SER A 107 -10.46 -7.28 11.40
C SER A 107 -10.96 -8.37 12.35
N VAL A 108 -12.10 -8.96 12.03
CA VAL A 108 -12.63 -10.14 12.72
C VAL A 108 -12.69 -11.29 11.73
N LEU A 109 -11.78 -12.24 11.86
CA LEU A 109 -11.66 -13.36 10.94
C LEU A 109 -12.01 -14.69 11.61
N PRO A 110 -12.69 -15.62 10.90
CA PRO A 110 -12.87 -16.99 11.37
C PRO A 110 -11.52 -17.66 11.64
N GLY A 111 -11.43 -18.48 12.68
CA GLY A 111 -10.18 -19.14 13.09
C GLY A 111 -9.60 -20.11 12.05
N ASP A 112 -10.41 -20.56 11.11
CA ASP A 112 -10.01 -21.42 10.00
C ASP A 112 -9.88 -20.67 8.66
N MET A 113 -9.77 -19.34 8.71
CA MET A 113 -9.58 -18.49 7.53
C MET A 113 -8.30 -18.88 6.79
N PRO A 114 -8.36 -19.29 5.52
CA PRO A 114 -7.17 -19.64 4.77
C PRO A 114 -6.43 -18.37 4.33
N LEU A 115 -5.27 -18.12 4.92
CA LEU A 115 -4.35 -17.05 4.51
C LEU A 115 -3.28 -17.59 3.57
N ALA A 116 -2.82 -16.74 2.67
CA ALA A 116 -1.73 -17.02 1.77
C ALA A 116 -0.64 -15.95 1.88
N SER A 117 0.57 -16.27 1.42
CA SER A 117 1.70 -15.34 1.43
C SER A 117 1.36 -14.02 0.73
N GLY A 118 1.73 -12.91 1.37
CA GLY A 118 1.48 -11.57 0.84
C GLY A 118 0.02 -11.11 0.95
N ASN A 119 -0.81 -11.78 1.73
CA ASN A 119 -2.15 -11.26 2.00
C ASN A 119 -2.09 -10.11 3.01
N VAL A 120 -2.84 -9.05 2.70
CA VAL A 120 -3.13 -7.93 3.59
C VAL A 120 -4.64 -7.83 3.73
N LEU A 121 -5.16 -7.97 4.94
CA LEU A 121 -6.59 -7.87 5.23
C LEU A 121 -6.80 -6.74 6.23
N THR A 122 -7.61 -5.76 5.85
CA THR A 122 -7.91 -4.61 6.70
C THR A 122 -9.41 -4.35 6.78
N ASN A 123 -9.86 -3.97 7.98
CA ASN A 123 -11.24 -3.59 8.24
C ASN A 123 -12.29 -4.68 7.93
N ILE A 124 -11.93 -5.95 7.97
CA ILE A 124 -12.88 -7.04 7.70
C ILE A 124 -13.87 -7.14 8.86
N PRO A 125 -15.18 -6.93 8.63
CA PRO A 125 -16.16 -6.91 9.69
C PRO A 125 -16.48 -8.29 10.24
N ALA A 126 -16.97 -8.35 11.47
CA ALA A 126 -17.58 -9.56 12.01
C ALA A 126 -18.70 -10.06 11.09
N GLY A 127 -18.72 -11.35 10.82
CA GLY A 127 -19.74 -11.95 9.97
C GLY A 127 -19.47 -11.91 8.46
N ALA A 128 -18.33 -11.39 8.02
CA ALA A 128 -17.92 -11.47 6.61
C ALA A 128 -17.81 -12.92 6.09
N GLY A 129 -17.78 -13.89 7.01
CA GLY A 129 -17.69 -15.29 6.67
C GLY A 129 -16.27 -15.70 6.24
N ARG A 130 -16.20 -16.94 5.75
CA ARG A 130 -14.95 -17.50 5.25
C ARG A 130 -14.80 -17.23 3.76
N PHE A 131 -13.68 -16.68 3.36
CA PHE A 131 -13.32 -16.49 1.95
C PHE A 131 -11.85 -16.88 1.72
N ARG A 132 -11.46 -16.96 0.48
CA ARG A 132 -10.07 -17.25 0.09
C ARG A 132 -9.63 -16.24 -0.96
N ILE A 133 -8.46 -15.70 -0.76
CA ILE A 133 -7.79 -14.84 -1.73
C ILE A 133 -6.46 -15.47 -2.15
N ALA A 134 -6.04 -15.20 -3.37
CA ALA A 134 -4.78 -15.71 -3.88
C ALA A 134 -3.56 -15.06 -3.16
N PRO A 135 -2.38 -15.67 -3.19
CA PRO A 135 -1.17 -15.06 -2.71
C PRO A 135 -0.94 -13.67 -3.35
N GLY A 136 -0.43 -12.73 -2.56
CA GLY A 136 -0.15 -11.37 -3.02
C GLY A 136 -1.38 -10.49 -3.22
N LEU A 137 -2.58 -10.95 -2.88
CA LEU A 137 -3.78 -10.12 -2.92
C LEU A 137 -4.14 -9.56 -1.55
N CYS A 138 -4.67 -8.34 -1.57
CA CYS A 138 -5.07 -7.57 -0.41
C CYS A 138 -6.56 -7.27 -0.46
N VAL A 139 -7.21 -7.24 0.70
CA VAL A 139 -8.63 -6.88 0.85
C VAL A 139 -8.76 -5.82 1.93
N ASP A 140 -9.46 -4.74 1.59
CA ASP A 140 -9.85 -3.72 2.54
C ASP A 140 -11.36 -3.50 2.45
N THR A 141 -12.03 -3.33 3.59
CA THR A 141 -13.48 -3.09 3.61
C THR A 141 -13.82 -1.78 4.32
N PRO A 142 -13.49 -0.62 3.71
CA PRO A 142 -13.78 0.67 4.31
C PRO A 142 -15.28 0.95 4.35
N PRO A 143 -15.74 1.73 5.34
CA PRO A 143 -17.12 2.19 5.39
C PRO A 143 -17.42 3.15 4.22
N VAL A 144 -18.63 3.03 3.68
CA VAL A 144 -19.18 3.94 2.67
C VAL A 144 -20.51 4.47 3.21
N GLY A 145 -20.49 5.71 3.70
CA GLY A 145 -21.61 6.26 4.48
C GLY A 145 -21.81 5.49 5.79
N ASP A 146 -23.01 5.57 6.34
CA ASP A 146 -23.28 5.09 7.70
C ASP A 146 -23.61 3.60 7.80
N GLN A 147 -23.94 2.92 6.68
CA GLN A 147 -24.51 1.57 6.72
C GLN A 147 -23.93 0.59 5.69
N ASN A 148 -23.02 1.04 4.84
CA ASN A 148 -22.46 0.21 3.79
C ASN A 148 -20.94 0.08 3.96
N LEU A 149 -20.42 -1.01 3.42
CA LEU A 149 -18.99 -1.25 3.28
C LEU A 149 -18.67 -1.43 1.80
N ALA A 150 -17.58 -0.83 1.35
CA ALA A 150 -17.00 -1.20 0.08
C ALA A 150 -16.03 -2.37 0.27
N VAL A 151 -15.90 -3.22 -0.73
CA VAL A 151 -14.86 -4.25 -0.77
C VAL A 151 -13.84 -3.82 -1.81
N ARG A 152 -12.65 -3.47 -1.37
CA ARG A 152 -11.53 -3.10 -2.23
C ARG A 152 -10.53 -4.25 -2.30
N LEU A 153 -10.36 -4.79 -3.50
CA LEU A 153 -9.39 -5.85 -3.77
C LEU A 153 -8.25 -5.25 -4.59
N TYR A 154 -7.01 -5.48 -4.18
CA TYR A 154 -5.82 -4.97 -4.87
C TYR A 154 -4.63 -5.91 -4.69
N GLY A 155 -3.59 -5.73 -5.49
CA GLY A 155 -2.34 -6.48 -5.36
C GLY A 155 -1.39 -5.84 -4.35
N ILE A 156 -0.61 -6.65 -3.66
CA ILE A 156 0.37 -6.18 -2.67
C ILE A 156 1.44 -5.26 -3.28
N ASP A 157 1.70 -5.42 -4.58
CA ASP A 157 2.67 -4.64 -5.35
C ASP A 157 2.03 -3.57 -6.23
N ASP A 158 0.70 -3.41 -6.19
CA ASP A 158 0.02 -2.38 -6.98
C ASP A 158 0.44 -0.99 -6.50
N SER A 159 1.02 -0.20 -7.39
CA SER A 159 1.52 1.14 -7.06
C SER A 159 0.47 2.23 -7.17
N PHE A 160 -0.62 1.96 -7.89
CA PHE A 160 -1.67 2.93 -8.22
C PHE A 160 -1.12 4.24 -8.81
N LYS A 161 -0.11 4.14 -9.66
CA LYS A 161 0.53 5.25 -10.37
C LYS A 161 0.63 4.97 -11.86
N GLY A 162 0.50 6.04 -12.65
CA GLY A 162 0.71 6.00 -14.08
C GLY A 162 -0.58 5.91 -14.90
N ALA A 163 -0.43 6.09 -16.19
CA ALA A 163 -1.55 6.01 -17.11
C ALA A 163 -2.09 4.58 -17.23
N ILE A 164 -3.40 4.43 -17.27
CA ILE A 164 -4.07 3.12 -17.41
C ILE A 164 -3.60 2.36 -18.65
N GLY A 165 -3.26 3.10 -19.73
CA GLY A 165 -2.76 2.52 -20.99
C GLY A 165 -1.31 2.02 -20.93
N ASP A 166 -0.57 2.32 -19.85
CA ASP A 166 0.81 1.89 -19.68
C ASP A 166 0.86 0.46 -19.14
N ALA A 167 1.66 -0.39 -19.76
CA ALA A 167 1.88 -1.77 -19.30
C ALA A 167 2.52 -1.86 -17.90
N ALA A 168 3.16 -0.80 -17.43
CA ALA A 168 3.71 -0.70 -16.07
C ALA A 168 2.63 -0.38 -15.03
N THR A 169 1.43 0.04 -15.44
CA THR A 169 0.31 0.31 -14.52
C THR A 169 -0.37 -1.00 -14.15
N ILE A 170 0.01 -1.53 -12.98
CA ILE A 170 -0.41 -2.84 -12.49
C ILE A 170 -1.64 -2.73 -11.60
N PHE A 171 -2.58 -3.65 -11.77
CA PHE A 171 -3.75 -3.87 -10.92
C PHE A 171 -3.98 -5.36 -10.72
N LEU A 172 -4.08 -5.79 -9.47
CA LEU A 172 -4.21 -7.20 -9.09
C LEU A 172 -3.08 -8.09 -9.66
N GLY A 173 -1.86 -7.52 -9.78
CA GLY A 173 -0.68 -8.24 -10.22
C GLY A 173 -0.52 -8.36 -11.74
N GLU A 174 -1.33 -7.67 -12.53
CA GLU A 174 -1.26 -7.67 -14.00
C GLU A 174 -1.47 -6.25 -14.57
N PRO A 175 -1.03 -5.95 -15.80
CA PRO A 175 -1.35 -4.70 -16.47
C PRO A 175 -2.87 -4.44 -16.48
N LEU A 176 -3.30 -3.24 -16.12
CA LEU A 176 -4.72 -2.95 -15.98
C LEU A 176 -5.50 -3.15 -17.28
N LEU A 177 -4.92 -2.83 -18.43
CA LEU A 177 -5.55 -3.10 -19.74
C LEU A 177 -5.81 -4.59 -19.95
N GLU A 178 -4.85 -5.46 -19.66
CA GLU A 178 -4.99 -6.91 -19.77
C GLU A 178 -6.05 -7.45 -18.80
N TRP A 179 -6.14 -6.83 -17.61
CA TRP A 179 -7.20 -7.15 -16.64
C TRP A 179 -8.60 -6.91 -17.20
N PHE A 180 -8.80 -5.77 -17.91
CA PHE A 180 -10.05 -5.43 -18.59
C PHE A 180 -10.33 -6.37 -19.76
N GLU A 181 -9.36 -6.58 -20.64
CA GLU A 181 -9.48 -7.43 -21.84
C GLU A 181 -9.86 -8.87 -21.46
N ARG A 182 -9.19 -9.44 -20.47
CA ARG A 182 -9.47 -10.81 -20.01
C ARG A 182 -10.89 -10.99 -19.49
N ARG A 183 -11.52 -9.92 -19.04
CA ARG A 183 -12.91 -9.91 -18.57
C ARG A 183 -13.93 -9.47 -19.61
N GLY A 184 -13.48 -9.22 -20.82
CA GLY A 184 -14.34 -8.73 -21.91
C GLY A 184 -14.91 -7.34 -21.64
N LEU A 185 -14.23 -6.54 -20.82
CA LEU A 185 -14.65 -5.18 -20.46
C LEU A 185 -13.89 -4.14 -21.29
N ALA A 186 -14.58 -3.10 -21.73
CA ALA A 186 -13.93 -1.96 -22.33
C ALA A 186 -13.74 -0.84 -21.29
N LEU A 187 -12.62 -0.13 -21.33
CA LEU A 187 -12.34 1.01 -20.44
C LEU A 187 -13.47 2.05 -20.47
N ALA A 188 -14.01 2.33 -21.65
CA ALA A 188 -15.11 3.28 -21.81
C ALA A 188 -16.38 2.92 -21.02
N GLN A 189 -16.65 1.62 -20.80
CA GLN A 189 -17.76 1.16 -19.96
C GLN A 189 -17.57 1.52 -18.48
N ALA A 190 -16.32 1.62 -18.04
CA ALA A 190 -15.96 2.09 -16.71
C ALA A 190 -15.74 3.61 -16.62
N GLY A 191 -16.00 4.35 -17.72
CA GLY A 191 -15.74 5.78 -17.77
C GLY A 191 -14.27 6.16 -17.76
N LEU A 192 -13.38 5.24 -18.16
CA LEU A 192 -11.92 5.39 -18.13
C LEU A 192 -11.37 5.56 -19.55
N ALA A 193 -10.23 6.24 -19.66
CA ALA A 193 -9.46 6.39 -20.89
C ALA A 193 -8.01 5.93 -20.67
N PRO A 194 -7.29 5.46 -21.70
CA PRO A 194 -5.91 5.01 -21.57
C PRO A 194 -4.96 6.05 -20.96
N ALA A 195 -5.20 7.33 -21.19
CA ALA A 195 -4.40 8.43 -20.64
C ALA A 195 -4.78 8.81 -19.20
N THR A 196 -5.84 8.22 -18.64
CA THR A 196 -6.23 8.48 -17.24
C THR A 196 -5.17 7.92 -16.31
N ASP A 197 -4.68 8.75 -15.37
CA ASP A 197 -3.85 8.23 -14.27
C ASP A 197 -4.71 7.36 -13.35
N ILE A 198 -4.21 6.18 -13.02
CA ILE A 198 -4.93 5.20 -12.18
C ILE A 198 -5.30 5.78 -10.80
N GLN A 199 -4.54 6.74 -10.26
CA GLN A 199 -4.87 7.43 -9.00
C GLN A 199 -6.21 8.18 -9.08
N ASN A 200 -6.58 8.64 -10.26
CA ASN A 200 -7.81 9.37 -10.52
C ASN A 200 -8.93 8.46 -11.03
N ALA A 201 -8.65 7.19 -11.24
CA ALA A 201 -9.63 6.22 -11.71
C ALA A 201 -10.57 5.79 -10.57
N LYS A 202 -11.86 5.82 -10.83
CA LYS A 202 -12.87 5.32 -9.88
C LYS A 202 -12.98 3.79 -9.99
N LEU A 203 -11.96 3.09 -9.54
CA LEU A 203 -11.92 1.62 -9.55
C LEU A 203 -12.77 1.00 -8.42
N PHE A 204 -13.06 1.78 -7.41
CA PHE A 204 -13.84 1.38 -6.23
C PHE A 204 -14.97 2.39 -5.98
N PRO A 205 -16.05 1.99 -5.31
CA PRO A 205 -17.16 2.88 -4.98
C PRO A 205 -16.76 4.03 -4.06
#